data_5a17f1113f7eeb6136332cd385aeb0b2
#
_entry.id   5a17f1113f7eeb6136332cd385aeb0b2
#
_cell.length_a   1.000
_cell.length_b   1.000
_cell.length_c   1.000
_cell.angle_alpha   90.00
_cell.angle_beta   90.00
_cell.angle_gamma   90.00
#
_symmetry.space_group_name_H-M   'P 1'
#
loop_
_entity.id
_entity.type
_entity.pdbx_description
1 polymer ?
#
loop_
_entity_poly.entity_id
_entity_poly.type
_entity_poly.pdbx_seq_one_letter_code
_entity_poly.pdbx_strand_id
1 'polypeptide(L)'
;MKTLSLNFWGQSKYWWIVLLVGILLVLGGFAYWFWPAAGFAVASQIFGWLLVMAGIVQLCVSAGENRPRGWGWWLAGGVIDLFVGFLLVRSVILSEIVFPYFLAIVFIFWGIASIIASVSTRANRYWWLYLINGILLLIIGFFFLEAGYVHNMMMVSFLTALAFIYWGFTVAMMSYDMKPVK
;
A
#
# COMPACT_ATOMS: atom_id res chain seq x y z
N MET A 1 -21.96 33.83 13.77
CA MET A 1 -21.26 32.54 14.03
C MET A 1 -20.16 32.38 12.98
N LYS A 2 -18.90 32.61 13.34
CA LYS A 2 -17.76 32.30 12.46
C LYS A 2 -17.64 30.77 12.41
N THR A 3 -17.99 30.19 11.27
CA THR A 3 -17.66 28.79 10.98
C THR A 3 -16.16 28.67 11.05
N LEU A 4 -15.65 27.96 12.06
CA LEU A 4 -14.26 27.49 12.12
C LEU A 4 -14.06 26.59 10.90
N SER A 5 -13.65 27.16 9.78
CA SER A 5 -13.09 26.37 8.69
C SER A 5 -11.79 25.78 9.22
N LEU A 6 -11.81 24.50 9.55
CA LEU A 6 -10.62 23.72 9.83
C LEU A 6 -9.84 23.61 8.52
N ASN A 7 -9.14 24.69 8.15
CA ASN A 7 -8.13 24.65 7.10
C ASN A 7 -6.96 23.83 7.63
N PHE A 8 -7.09 22.52 7.59
CA PHE A 8 -6.04 21.56 7.97
C PHE A 8 -4.78 21.73 7.11
N TRP A 9 -4.95 22.29 5.91
CA TRP A 9 -3.88 22.61 4.96
C TRP A 9 -3.95 24.12 4.67
N GLY A 10 -2.96 24.88 5.17
CA GLY A 10 -2.90 26.31 4.96
C GLY A 10 -2.97 26.68 3.47
N GLN A 11 -3.61 27.83 3.16
CA GLN A 11 -3.64 28.38 1.80
C GLN A 11 -2.20 28.47 1.25
N SER A 12 -1.92 27.77 0.15
CA SER A 12 -0.57 27.71 -0.42
C SER A 12 -0.57 28.19 -1.86
N LYS A 13 0.43 29.03 -2.19
CA LYS A 13 0.70 29.44 -3.58
C LYS A 13 0.96 28.25 -4.50
N TYR A 14 1.33 27.10 -3.95
CA TYR A 14 1.73 25.89 -4.67
C TYR A 14 0.59 24.87 -4.89
N TRP A 15 -0.70 25.28 -4.69
CA TRP A 15 -1.85 24.43 -4.89
C TRP A 15 -1.89 23.74 -6.27
N TRP A 16 -1.38 24.41 -7.30
CA TRP A 16 -1.31 23.89 -8.67
C TRP A 16 -0.36 22.69 -8.81
N ILE A 17 0.72 22.61 -7.99
CA ILE A 17 1.64 21.45 -7.98
C ILE A 17 0.88 20.22 -7.46
N VAL A 18 0.12 20.38 -6.38
CA VAL A 18 -0.70 19.31 -5.80
C VAL A 18 -1.75 18.83 -6.80
N LEU A 19 -2.38 19.77 -7.53
CA LEU A 19 -3.33 19.43 -8.60
C LEU A 19 -2.66 18.65 -9.73
N LEU A 20 -1.48 19.06 -10.15
CA LEU A 20 -0.71 18.39 -11.20
C LEU A 20 -0.34 16.96 -10.78
N VAL A 21 0.10 16.76 -9.53
CA VAL A 21 0.37 15.43 -8.97
C VAL A 21 -0.90 14.57 -8.97
N GLY A 22 -2.05 15.13 -8.57
CA GLY A 22 -3.33 14.42 -8.62
C GLY A 22 -3.69 13.96 -10.04
N ILE A 23 -3.54 14.83 -11.03
CA ILE A 23 -3.78 14.49 -12.45
C ILE A 23 -2.81 13.40 -12.92
N LEU A 24 -1.51 13.51 -12.60
CA LEU A 24 -0.52 12.50 -12.98
C LEU A 24 -0.83 11.13 -12.36
N LEU A 25 -1.30 11.09 -11.11
CA LEU A 25 -1.73 9.85 -10.47
C LEU A 25 -2.94 9.23 -11.20
N VAL A 26 -3.94 10.03 -11.56
CA VAL A 26 -5.10 9.55 -12.32
C VAL A 26 -4.66 8.99 -13.68
N LEU A 27 -3.81 9.70 -14.41
CA LEU A 27 -3.27 9.23 -15.69
C LEU A 27 -2.44 7.93 -15.51
N GLY A 28 -1.64 7.85 -14.46
CA GLY A 28 -0.93 6.64 -14.07
C GLY A 28 -1.87 5.46 -13.82
N GLY A 29 -2.98 5.69 -13.12
CA GLY A 29 -4.02 4.68 -12.91
C GLY A 29 -4.63 4.16 -14.21
N PHE A 30 -4.94 5.06 -15.16
CA PHE A 30 -5.40 4.64 -16.48
C PHE A 30 -4.32 3.88 -17.25
N ALA A 31 -3.04 4.26 -17.15
CA ALA A 31 -1.95 3.51 -17.77
C ALA A 31 -1.88 2.08 -17.25
N TYR A 32 -2.04 1.85 -15.94
CA TYR A 32 -2.13 0.51 -15.35
C TYR A 32 -3.32 -0.30 -15.87
N TRP A 33 -4.44 0.37 -16.17
CA TRP A 33 -5.63 -0.28 -16.72
C TRP A 33 -5.39 -0.78 -18.15
N PHE A 34 -4.72 0.01 -18.99
CA PHE A 34 -4.48 -0.33 -20.40
C PHE A 34 -3.29 -1.27 -20.62
N TRP A 35 -2.28 -1.21 -19.74
CA TRP A 35 -1.06 -2.04 -19.81
C TRP A 35 -0.81 -2.81 -18.50
N PRO A 36 -1.67 -3.82 -18.19
CA PRO A 36 -1.58 -4.53 -16.91
C PRO A 36 -0.23 -5.24 -16.71
N ALA A 37 0.36 -5.81 -17.75
CA ALA A 37 1.65 -6.49 -17.65
C ALA A 37 2.78 -5.54 -17.26
N ALA A 38 2.87 -4.37 -17.91
CA ALA A 38 3.89 -3.38 -17.57
C ALA A 38 3.67 -2.82 -16.15
N GLY A 39 2.41 -2.55 -15.79
CA GLY A 39 2.06 -2.09 -14.45
C GLY A 39 2.42 -3.10 -13.38
N PHE A 40 2.14 -4.37 -13.60
CA PHE A 40 2.48 -5.45 -12.68
C PHE A 40 3.98 -5.60 -12.50
N ALA A 41 4.77 -5.57 -13.58
CA ALA A 41 6.22 -5.60 -13.53
C ALA A 41 6.79 -4.43 -12.70
N VAL A 42 6.28 -3.21 -12.91
CA VAL A 42 6.68 -2.03 -12.14
C VAL A 42 6.33 -2.18 -10.66
N ALA A 43 5.10 -2.62 -10.34
CA ALA A 43 4.65 -2.81 -8.96
C ALA A 43 5.49 -3.85 -8.23
N SER A 44 5.76 -4.99 -8.88
CA SER A 44 6.57 -6.06 -8.30
C SER A 44 8.03 -5.62 -8.08
N GLN A 45 8.57 -4.81 -8.98
CA GLN A 45 9.92 -4.28 -8.86
C GLN A 45 10.03 -3.25 -7.73
N ILE A 46 9.05 -2.36 -7.59
CA ILE A 46 8.96 -1.42 -6.46
C ILE A 46 8.89 -2.19 -5.15
N PHE A 47 8.13 -3.30 -5.09
CA PHE A 47 8.08 -4.16 -3.92
C PHE A 47 9.45 -4.71 -3.54
N GLY A 48 10.24 -5.18 -4.50
CA GLY A 48 11.63 -5.61 -4.26
C GLY A 48 12.48 -4.52 -3.61
N TRP A 49 12.41 -3.29 -4.12
CA TRP A 49 13.10 -2.13 -3.52
C TRP A 49 12.60 -1.79 -2.12
N LEU A 50 11.29 -1.90 -1.87
CA LEU A 50 10.73 -1.67 -0.53
C LEU A 50 11.25 -2.69 0.48
N LEU A 51 11.42 -3.96 0.09
CA LEU A 51 12.03 -4.97 0.95
C LEU A 51 13.49 -4.66 1.26
N VAL A 52 14.28 -4.21 0.28
CA VAL A 52 15.65 -3.76 0.52
C VAL A 52 15.69 -2.63 1.53
N MET A 53 14.85 -1.61 1.35
CA MET A 53 14.77 -0.47 2.27
C MET A 53 14.32 -0.91 3.68
N ALA A 54 13.31 -1.77 3.77
CA ALA A 54 12.83 -2.33 5.03
C ALA A 54 13.94 -3.11 5.76
N GLY A 55 14.67 -3.96 5.02
CA GLY A 55 15.81 -4.70 5.56
C GLY A 55 16.90 -3.78 6.12
N ILE A 56 17.26 -2.72 5.39
CA ILE A 56 18.24 -1.72 5.87
C ILE A 56 17.75 -1.07 7.17
N VAL A 57 16.49 -0.62 7.21
CA VAL A 57 15.91 0.03 8.41
C VAL A 57 15.93 -0.94 9.59
N GLN A 58 15.53 -2.20 9.40
CA GLN A 58 15.54 -3.23 10.44
C GLN A 58 16.95 -3.49 10.97
N LEU A 59 17.95 -3.55 10.10
CA LEU A 59 19.35 -3.70 10.49
C LEU A 59 19.84 -2.48 11.29
N CYS A 60 19.53 -1.27 10.85
CA CYS A 60 19.89 -0.05 11.57
C CYS A 60 19.24 -0.01 12.97
N VAL A 61 17.95 -0.37 13.08
CA VAL A 61 17.25 -0.43 14.39
C VAL A 61 17.84 -1.49 15.30
N SER A 62 18.25 -2.66 14.77
CA SER A 62 18.85 -3.73 15.56
C SER A 62 20.29 -3.44 16.01
N ALA A 63 21.02 -2.60 15.24
CA ALA A 63 22.39 -2.19 15.54
C ALA A 63 22.48 -0.96 16.46
N GLY A 64 21.38 -0.20 16.64
CA GLY A 64 21.33 1.02 17.44
C GLY A 64 21.59 0.79 18.94
N GLU A 65 21.96 1.87 19.65
CA GLU A 65 22.22 1.82 21.11
C GLU A 65 20.96 1.47 21.94
N ASN A 66 19.78 1.97 21.51
CA ASN A 66 18.48 1.69 22.13
C ASN A 66 17.80 0.47 21.49
N ARG A 67 18.39 -0.71 21.69
CA ARG A 67 17.88 -1.96 21.10
C ARG A 67 16.51 -2.34 21.66
N PRO A 68 15.50 -2.59 20.81
CA PRO A 68 14.20 -3.07 21.27
C PRO A 68 14.30 -4.48 21.88
N ARG A 69 13.38 -4.81 22.80
CA ARG A 69 13.27 -6.20 23.31
C ARG A 69 13.06 -7.13 22.10
N GLY A 70 13.88 -8.17 21.99
CA GLY A 70 13.83 -9.10 20.86
C GLY A 70 14.56 -8.59 19.60
N TRP A 71 15.56 -7.73 19.74
CA TRP A 71 16.36 -7.19 18.63
C TRP A 71 16.91 -8.26 17.68
N GLY A 72 17.14 -9.49 18.16
CA GLY A 72 17.58 -10.60 17.33
C GLY A 72 16.58 -10.98 16.23
N TRP A 73 15.28 -10.87 16.49
CA TRP A 73 14.23 -11.06 15.45
C TRP A 73 14.22 -9.96 14.42
N TRP A 74 14.48 -8.71 14.82
CA TRP A 74 14.64 -7.58 13.91
C TRP A 74 15.86 -7.74 13.02
N LEU A 75 16.96 -8.21 13.60
CA LEU A 75 18.19 -8.47 12.85
C LEU A 75 17.99 -9.61 11.86
N ALA A 76 17.43 -10.75 12.29
CA ALA A 76 17.15 -11.87 11.40
C ALA A 76 16.18 -11.48 10.27
N GLY A 77 15.09 -10.78 10.61
CA GLY A 77 14.14 -10.24 9.63
C GLY A 77 14.82 -9.30 8.63
N GLY A 78 15.63 -8.36 9.11
CA GLY A 78 16.35 -7.41 8.27
C GLY A 78 17.32 -8.07 7.30
N VAL A 79 18.04 -9.11 7.73
CA VAL A 79 18.93 -9.88 6.85
C VAL A 79 18.11 -10.61 5.78
N ILE A 80 17.01 -11.25 6.16
CA ILE A 80 16.12 -11.96 5.23
C ILE A 80 15.53 -10.98 4.21
N ASP A 81 14.95 -9.87 4.68
CA ASP A 81 14.32 -8.88 3.81
C ASP A 81 15.32 -8.26 2.83
N LEU A 82 16.54 -7.99 3.29
CA LEU A 82 17.59 -7.44 2.45
C LEU A 82 18.04 -8.46 1.38
N PHE A 83 18.22 -9.72 1.77
CA PHE A 83 18.63 -10.80 0.86
C PHE A 83 17.54 -11.07 -0.18
N VAL A 84 16.28 -11.26 0.27
CA VAL A 84 15.13 -11.50 -0.62
C VAL A 84 14.90 -10.28 -1.51
N GLY A 85 14.90 -9.08 -0.96
CA GLY A 85 14.73 -7.84 -1.73
C GLY A 85 15.78 -7.67 -2.81
N PHE A 86 17.04 -7.97 -2.52
CA PHE A 86 18.12 -7.95 -3.52
C PHE A 86 17.90 -8.96 -4.65
N LEU A 87 17.46 -10.18 -4.32
CA LEU A 87 17.12 -11.19 -5.33
C LEU A 87 15.98 -10.75 -6.23
N LEU A 88 14.93 -10.14 -5.65
CA LEU A 88 13.77 -9.64 -6.38
C LEU A 88 14.14 -8.47 -7.30
N VAL A 89 14.95 -7.53 -6.83
CA VAL A 89 15.41 -6.39 -7.64
C VAL A 89 16.24 -6.86 -8.83
N ARG A 90 17.04 -7.92 -8.66
CA ARG A 90 17.86 -8.47 -9.73
C ARG A 90 17.06 -9.20 -10.81
N SER A 91 15.92 -9.80 -10.46
CA SER A 91 15.09 -10.60 -11.38
C SER A 91 13.64 -10.15 -11.36
N VAL A 92 13.20 -9.46 -12.42
CA VAL A 92 11.81 -9.03 -12.60
C VAL A 92 10.87 -10.22 -12.55
N ILE A 93 11.20 -11.33 -13.22
CA ILE A 93 10.38 -12.55 -13.25
C ILE A 93 10.18 -13.12 -11.86
N LEU A 94 11.25 -13.20 -11.05
CA LEU A 94 11.15 -13.68 -9.67
C LEU A 94 10.29 -12.75 -8.82
N SER A 95 10.43 -11.44 -9.02
CA SER A 95 9.63 -10.44 -8.34
C SER A 95 8.14 -10.57 -8.67
N GLU A 96 7.79 -10.76 -9.94
CA GLU A 96 6.43 -10.97 -10.40
C GLU A 96 5.79 -12.25 -9.83
N ILE A 97 6.58 -13.32 -9.64
CA ILE A 97 6.08 -14.57 -9.06
C ILE A 97 5.86 -14.41 -7.55
N VAL A 98 6.81 -13.82 -6.83
CA VAL A 98 6.77 -13.74 -5.36
C VAL A 98 5.76 -12.69 -4.86
N PHE A 99 5.61 -11.59 -5.57
CA PHE A 99 4.80 -10.44 -5.14
C PHE A 99 3.34 -10.78 -4.82
N PRO A 100 2.58 -11.53 -5.66
CA PRO A 100 1.19 -11.90 -5.33
C PRO A 100 1.07 -12.77 -4.08
N TYR A 101 2.00 -13.71 -3.88
CA TYR A 101 1.98 -14.55 -2.68
C TYR A 101 2.24 -13.75 -1.42
N PHE A 102 3.13 -12.75 -1.48
CA PHE A 102 3.34 -11.84 -0.37
C PHE A 102 2.08 -11.02 -0.07
N LEU A 103 1.42 -10.49 -1.10
CA LEU A 103 0.14 -9.79 -0.95
C LEU A 103 -0.94 -10.69 -0.34
N ALA A 104 -1.00 -11.96 -0.76
CA ALA A 104 -1.92 -12.93 -0.20
C ALA A 104 -1.75 -13.08 1.32
N ILE A 105 -0.51 -13.28 1.77
CA ILE A 105 -0.18 -13.40 3.19
C ILE A 105 -0.56 -12.13 3.94
N VAL A 106 -0.25 -10.96 3.41
CA VAL A 106 -0.59 -9.67 4.01
C VAL A 106 -2.10 -9.50 4.13
N PHE A 107 -2.86 -9.81 3.08
CA PHE A 107 -4.32 -9.69 3.09
C PHE A 107 -4.97 -10.67 4.07
N ILE A 108 -4.47 -11.92 4.15
CA ILE A 108 -4.95 -12.90 5.13
C ILE A 108 -4.68 -12.40 6.54
N PHE A 109 -3.47 -11.92 6.83
CA PHE A 109 -3.11 -11.39 8.14
C PHE A 109 -3.98 -10.19 8.54
N TRP A 110 -4.13 -9.20 7.65
CA TRP A 110 -4.98 -8.03 7.88
C TRP A 110 -6.46 -8.39 7.96
N GLY A 111 -6.91 -9.40 7.21
CA GLY A 111 -8.26 -9.93 7.28
C GLY A 111 -8.57 -10.52 8.65
N ILE A 112 -7.68 -11.37 9.17
CA ILE A 112 -7.80 -11.94 10.53
C ILE A 112 -7.78 -10.82 11.57
N ALA A 113 -6.84 -9.88 11.48
CA ALA A 113 -6.74 -8.75 12.41
C ALA A 113 -8.03 -7.90 12.41
N SER A 114 -8.63 -7.64 11.23
CA SER A 114 -9.89 -6.89 11.10
C SER A 114 -11.06 -7.64 11.74
N ILE A 115 -11.13 -8.96 11.61
CA ILE A 115 -12.17 -9.78 12.26
C ILE A 115 -12.01 -9.74 13.78
N ILE A 116 -10.79 -9.89 14.30
CA ILE A 116 -10.51 -9.77 15.73
C ILE A 116 -10.90 -8.39 16.23
N ALA A 117 -10.53 -7.33 15.52
CA ALA A 117 -10.91 -5.96 15.84
C ALA A 117 -12.44 -5.77 15.88
N SER A 118 -13.17 -6.38 14.95
CA SER A 118 -14.64 -6.34 14.90
C SER A 118 -15.26 -6.92 16.18
N VAL A 119 -14.74 -8.06 16.65
CA VAL A 119 -15.22 -8.71 17.89
C VAL A 119 -14.91 -7.86 19.13
N SER A 120 -13.71 -7.25 19.17
CA SER A 120 -13.28 -6.39 20.27
C SER A 120 -14.03 -5.06 20.34
N THR A 121 -14.57 -4.59 19.21
CA THR A 121 -15.19 -3.26 19.08
C THR A 121 -16.72 -3.35 18.96
N ARG A 122 -17.36 -4.42 19.42
CA ARG A 122 -18.82 -4.63 19.34
C ARG A 122 -19.66 -3.51 19.95
N ALA A 123 -19.13 -2.75 20.89
CA ALA A 123 -19.79 -1.60 21.48
C ALA A 123 -19.93 -0.42 20.51
N ASN A 124 -19.17 -0.38 19.41
CA ASN A 124 -19.23 0.64 18.39
C ASN A 124 -20.30 0.29 17.34
N ARG A 125 -21.12 1.26 16.94
CA ARG A 125 -22.17 1.11 15.93
C ARG A 125 -21.66 0.56 14.59
N TYR A 126 -20.37 0.76 14.28
CA TYR A 126 -19.77 0.39 12.99
C TYR A 126 -18.89 -0.88 13.03
N TRP A 127 -19.03 -1.72 14.07
CA TRP A 127 -18.25 -2.96 14.21
C TRP A 127 -18.40 -3.92 13.02
N TRP A 128 -19.57 -3.94 12.39
CA TRP A 128 -19.87 -4.78 11.25
C TRP A 128 -19.06 -4.44 9.99
N LEU A 129 -18.62 -3.15 9.85
CA LEU A 129 -17.74 -2.74 8.74
C LEU A 129 -16.37 -3.41 8.85
N TYR A 130 -15.82 -3.54 10.05
CA TYR A 130 -14.56 -4.28 10.28
C TYR A 130 -14.72 -5.76 9.97
N LEU A 131 -15.88 -6.34 10.27
CA LEU A 131 -16.19 -7.73 9.97
C LEU A 131 -16.24 -7.98 8.45
N ILE A 132 -16.99 -7.16 7.72
CA ILE A 132 -17.10 -7.26 6.26
C ILE A 132 -15.73 -7.05 5.62
N ASN A 133 -14.99 -6.01 6.04
CA ASN A 133 -13.65 -5.75 5.54
C ASN A 133 -12.72 -6.96 5.76
N GLY A 134 -12.75 -7.55 6.95
CA GLY A 134 -11.95 -8.72 7.28
C GLY A 134 -12.28 -9.93 6.41
N ILE A 135 -13.57 -10.22 6.19
CA ILE A 135 -14.02 -11.30 5.32
C ILE A 135 -13.60 -11.06 3.86
N LEU A 136 -13.77 -9.83 3.35
CA LEU A 136 -13.35 -9.48 1.99
C LEU A 136 -11.83 -9.65 1.80
N LEU A 137 -11.03 -9.19 2.77
CA LEU A 137 -9.57 -9.35 2.71
C LEU A 137 -9.16 -10.82 2.73
N LEU A 138 -9.83 -11.67 3.51
CA LEU A 138 -9.57 -13.12 3.50
C LEU A 138 -9.90 -13.74 2.15
N ILE A 139 -11.06 -13.42 1.58
CA ILE A 139 -11.45 -13.93 0.25
C ILE A 139 -10.42 -13.52 -0.81
N ILE A 140 -10.03 -12.26 -0.83
CA ILE A 140 -9.03 -11.74 -1.76
C ILE A 140 -7.69 -12.45 -1.55
N GLY A 141 -7.24 -12.60 -0.29
CA GLY A 141 -5.98 -13.27 0.04
C GLY A 141 -5.95 -14.73 -0.42
N PHE A 142 -7.00 -15.50 -0.17
CA PHE A 142 -7.11 -16.88 -0.65
C PHE A 142 -7.16 -16.95 -2.17
N PHE A 143 -7.86 -16.01 -2.82
CA PHE A 143 -7.91 -15.95 -4.27
C PHE A 143 -6.51 -15.72 -4.88
N PHE A 144 -5.68 -14.87 -4.27
CA PHE A 144 -4.29 -14.68 -4.71
C PHE A 144 -3.41 -15.93 -4.58
N LEU A 145 -3.71 -16.81 -3.61
CA LEU A 145 -2.97 -18.07 -3.44
C LEU A 145 -3.31 -19.10 -4.53
N GLU A 146 -4.58 -19.15 -4.94
CA GLU A 146 -5.07 -20.15 -5.90
C GLU A 146 -4.98 -19.66 -7.36
N ALA A 147 -4.99 -18.34 -7.58
CA ALA A 147 -4.98 -17.77 -8.92
C ALA A 147 -3.64 -18.00 -9.60
N GLY A 148 -3.68 -18.39 -10.89
CA GLY A 148 -2.48 -18.48 -11.71
C GLY A 148 -1.87 -17.10 -12.02
N TYR A 149 -0.65 -17.11 -12.55
CA TYR A 149 0.13 -15.89 -12.84
C TYR A 149 -0.67 -14.80 -13.60
N VAL A 150 -1.38 -15.16 -14.66
CA VAL A 150 -2.14 -14.21 -15.48
C VAL A 150 -3.27 -13.55 -14.67
N HIS A 151 -3.99 -14.31 -13.85
CA HIS A 151 -5.06 -13.78 -13.00
C HIS A 151 -4.50 -12.86 -11.92
N ASN A 152 -3.40 -13.25 -11.28
CA ASN A 152 -2.72 -12.43 -10.29
C ASN A 152 -2.22 -11.11 -10.88
N MET A 153 -1.62 -11.16 -12.08
CA MET A 153 -1.20 -9.98 -12.83
C MET A 153 -2.36 -9.03 -13.09
N MET A 154 -3.50 -9.54 -13.58
CA MET A 154 -4.69 -8.73 -13.84
C MET A 154 -5.27 -8.13 -12.56
N MET A 155 -5.39 -8.91 -11.49
CA MET A 155 -5.93 -8.45 -10.22
C MET A 155 -5.07 -7.36 -9.57
N VAL A 156 -3.75 -7.58 -9.49
CA VAL A 156 -2.84 -6.57 -8.93
C VAL A 156 -2.92 -5.28 -9.73
N SER A 157 -2.86 -5.38 -11.07
CA SER A 157 -2.91 -4.20 -11.93
C SER A 157 -4.23 -3.46 -11.80
N PHE A 158 -5.35 -4.17 -11.75
CA PHE A 158 -6.67 -3.58 -11.56
C PHE A 158 -6.80 -2.87 -10.19
N LEU A 159 -6.40 -3.53 -9.09
CA LEU A 159 -6.44 -2.92 -7.76
C LEU A 159 -5.52 -1.72 -7.67
N THR A 160 -4.33 -1.80 -8.26
CA THR A 160 -3.37 -0.69 -8.29
C THR A 160 -3.91 0.48 -9.12
N ALA A 161 -4.52 0.20 -10.28
CA ALA A 161 -5.17 1.22 -11.11
C ALA A 161 -6.26 1.97 -10.33
N LEU A 162 -7.15 1.22 -9.65
CA LEU A 162 -8.20 1.83 -8.82
C LEU A 162 -7.62 2.67 -7.68
N ALA A 163 -6.57 2.18 -7.02
CA ALA A 163 -5.89 2.92 -5.95
C ALA A 163 -5.31 4.24 -6.47
N PHE A 164 -4.61 4.23 -7.60
CA PHE A 164 -4.04 5.44 -8.20
C PHE A 164 -5.12 6.43 -8.63
N ILE A 165 -6.21 5.97 -9.24
CA ILE A 165 -7.34 6.82 -9.64
C ILE A 165 -7.97 7.44 -8.39
N TYR A 166 -8.25 6.65 -7.35
CA TYR A 166 -8.83 7.13 -6.10
C TYR A 166 -7.93 8.16 -5.40
N TRP A 167 -6.65 7.83 -5.23
CA TRP A 167 -5.69 8.74 -4.60
C TRP A 167 -5.47 10.00 -5.43
N GLY A 168 -5.36 9.87 -6.74
CA GLY A 168 -5.21 11.01 -7.63
C GLY A 168 -6.40 11.96 -7.57
N PHE A 169 -7.61 11.42 -7.53
CA PHE A 169 -8.83 12.21 -7.34
C PHE A 169 -8.86 12.90 -5.97
N THR A 170 -8.50 12.18 -4.90
CA THR A 170 -8.43 12.74 -3.54
C THR A 170 -7.41 13.89 -3.46
N VAL A 171 -6.21 13.70 -4.02
CA VAL A 171 -5.16 14.74 -4.05
C VAL A 171 -5.61 15.95 -4.88
N ALA A 172 -6.29 15.73 -6.01
CA ALA A 172 -6.84 16.82 -6.82
C ALA A 172 -7.92 17.61 -6.06
N MET A 173 -8.79 16.94 -5.32
CA MET A 173 -9.78 17.62 -4.45
C MET A 173 -9.10 18.43 -3.35
N MET A 174 -8.11 17.86 -2.65
CA MET A 174 -7.34 18.59 -1.63
C MET A 174 -6.67 19.84 -2.20
N SER A 175 -6.19 19.79 -3.44
CA SER A 175 -5.61 20.96 -4.12
C SER A 175 -6.60 22.11 -4.26
N TYR A 176 -7.88 21.79 -4.48
CA TYR A 176 -8.94 22.82 -4.58
C TYR A 176 -9.15 23.56 -3.26
N ASP A 177 -9.09 22.83 -2.13
CA ASP A 177 -9.22 23.42 -0.78
C ASP A 177 -8.01 24.30 -0.40
N MET A 178 -6.84 24.05 -1.01
CA MET A 178 -5.62 24.84 -0.80
C MET A 178 -5.58 26.13 -1.63
N LYS A 179 -6.52 26.33 -2.55
CA LYS A 179 -6.57 27.52 -3.41
C LYS A 179 -6.85 28.78 -2.58
N PRO A 180 -6.01 29.83 -2.72
CA PRO A 180 -6.25 31.08 -2.01
C PRO A 180 -7.55 31.73 -2.49
N VAL A 181 -8.44 32.01 -1.55
CA VAL A 181 -9.65 32.80 -1.81
C VAL A 181 -9.21 34.22 -2.08
N LYS A 182 -9.54 34.76 -3.25
CA LYS A 182 -9.31 36.16 -3.61
C LYS A 182 -10.23 37.09 -2.83
#